data_2d725ed1c61f6326f24c0e0fbd22eb49
#
_entry.id   2d725ed1c61f6326f24c0e0fbd22eb49
#
_cell.length_a   1.000
_cell.length_b   1.000
_cell.length_c   1.000
_cell.angle_alpha   90.00
_cell.angle_beta   90.00
_cell.angle_gamma   90.00
#
_symmetry.space_group_name_H-M   'P 1'
#
loop_
_entity.id
_entity.type
_entity.pdbx_description
1 polymer ?
#
loop_
_entity_poly.entity_id
_entity_poly.type
_entity_poly.pdbx_seq_one_letter_code
_entity_poly.pdbx_strand_id
1 'polypeptide(L)'
;MSDEPRTPTVDLDGERAALARARDAVQAKLGALAAIEGGGADALADEYIDAVVRGTIEKLQQELVVFGRIDDDQPWRIGLYGIDRDGEQLVVDWRAPFAGGFYRAGFDDPMGLARRVSYVGSIDDLFVEELATGEVTGSSPLLGELARSRGTEMRAAVATLQSEQDALVRLPPDATLVLRGGPGTGKTVVGLHRAAWLVYNDRRLTAGRILVLGPSDRFLRFVSAVLPTLGEARILQTTFDRLLGPSTAAGSDPAWLDALDRFEASLLAPAELRVGLTRIREADVAAAAERASGRAIPWRDRRKVFTSVLARAHGLAAGDVSKAARDVWPPMSAAAAMRRLRSPSLLRTLGLPTDVIAGWTAAPADGALLDEVRARFEGVPATYGHAIVDEAQDLSLLQLRAVQRRSTGLTLVGDDAQRSGAHGLGLRRAAAQLGVAPAEMATAYRMSAEIADWLNAHAARHGIDAVHLVGIRPTGVAVRELVGSAEQHGTAIAELDGRWANVASIGADDAWSHKGVEYDAVVVDAAGMDPAAVYLAASRAAHELVVVHPAS
;
A
#
# COMPACT_ATOMS: atom_id res chain seq x y z
N MET A 1 -28.77 48.93 -21.82
CA MET A 1 -28.17 47.76 -22.49
C MET A 1 -27.38 47.05 -21.41
N SER A 2 -28.00 46.04 -20.82
CA SER A 2 -27.42 45.20 -19.81
C SER A 2 -26.45 44.25 -20.50
N ASP A 3 -25.16 44.40 -20.20
CA ASP A 3 -24.11 43.46 -20.57
C ASP A 3 -24.31 42.21 -19.68
N GLU A 4 -25.01 41.22 -20.18
CA GLU A 4 -25.03 39.89 -19.56
C GLU A 4 -23.61 39.30 -19.70
N PRO A 5 -22.97 38.88 -18.62
CA PRO A 5 -21.70 38.20 -18.72
C PRO A 5 -21.91 36.93 -19.55
N ARG A 6 -21.31 36.85 -20.72
CA ARG A 6 -21.26 35.66 -21.54
C ARG A 6 -20.52 34.59 -20.74
N THR A 7 -21.24 33.60 -20.25
CA THR A 7 -20.65 32.35 -19.69
C THR A 7 -19.73 31.77 -20.77
N PRO A 8 -18.44 31.62 -20.54
CA PRO A 8 -17.55 31.03 -21.53
C PRO A 8 -17.93 29.53 -21.69
N THR A 9 -18.72 29.29 -22.73
CA THR A 9 -19.12 27.91 -23.10
C THR A 9 -17.93 27.18 -23.67
N VAL A 10 -17.64 25.99 -23.13
CA VAL A 10 -16.69 25.03 -23.73
C VAL A 10 -17.22 24.68 -25.13
N ASP A 11 -16.40 24.84 -26.17
CA ASP A 11 -16.73 24.43 -27.53
C ASP A 11 -16.80 22.89 -27.60
N LEU A 12 -18.00 22.35 -27.46
CA LEU A 12 -18.25 20.89 -27.49
C LEU A 12 -17.91 20.28 -28.87
N ASP A 13 -18.13 20.98 -29.95
CA ASP A 13 -17.83 20.44 -31.28
C ASP A 13 -16.31 20.41 -31.52
N GLY A 14 -15.59 21.43 -31.08
CA GLY A 14 -14.14 21.44 -31.04
C GLY A 14 -13.57 20.31 -30.16
N GLU A 15 -14.20 20.04 -29.01
CA GLU A 15 -13.81 18.93 -28.14
C GLU A 15 -14.05 17.55 -28.77
N ARG A 16 -15.21 17.33 -29.37
CA ARG A 16 -15.52 16.10 -30.10
C ARG A 16 -14.53 15.86 -31.25
N ALA A 17 -14.19 16.90 -31.99
CA ALA A 17 -13.21 16.84 -33.08
C ALA A 17 -11.80 16.50 -32.56
N ALA A 18 -11.40 17.05 -31.42
CA ALA A 18 -10.10 16.77 -30.81
C ALA A 18 -10.02 15.32 -30.30
N LEU A 19 -11.07 14.80 -29.67
CA LEU A 19 -11.13 13.40 -29.26
C LEU A 19 -11.16 12.42 -30.44
N ALA A 20 -11.83 12.79 -31.54
CA ALA A 20 -11.79 12.02 -32.78
C ALA A 20 -10.34 11.93 -33.31
N ARG A 21 -9.61 13.06 -33.39
CA ARG A 21 -8.19 13.07 -33.78
C ARG A 21 -7.33 12.20 -32.88
N ALA A 22 -7.56 12.20 -31.58
CA ALA A 22 -6.83 11.34 -30.64
C ALA A 22 -7.12 9.85 -30.90
N ARG A 23 -8.37 9.46 -31.15
CA ARG A 23 -8.74 8.09 -31.52
C ARG A 23 -8.09 7.66 -32.85
N ASP A 24 -8.09 8.52 -33.85
CA ASP A 24 -7.43 8.25 -35.15
C ASP A 24 -5.92 8.06 -34.95
N ALA A 25 -5.28 8.83 -34.09
CA ALA A 25 -3.87 8.68 -33.76
C ALA A 25 -3.58 7.32 -33.07
N VAL A 26 -4.45 6.87 -32.16
CA VAL A 26 -4.37 5.55 -31.52
C VAL A 26 -4.49 4.44 -32.57
N GLN A 27 -5.47 4.51 -33.48
CA GLN A 27 -5.66 3.51 -34.54
C GLN A 27 -4.47 3.46 -35.50
N ALA A 28 -3.93 4.61 -35.87
CA ALA A 28 -2.72 4.68 -36.70
C ALA A 28 -1.50 4.02 -36.00
N LYS A 29 -1.34 4.26 -34.70
CA LYS A 29 -0.26 3.66 -33.89
C LYS A 29 -0.44 2.15 -33.74
N LEU A 30 -1.66 1.68 -33.54
CA LEU A 30 -1.99 0.24 -33.51
C LEU A 30 -1.67 -0.43 -34.83
N GLY A 31 -2.02 0.19 -35.96
CA GLY A 31 -1.69 -0.31 -37.31
C GLY A 31 -0.18 -0.39 -37.56
N ALA A 32 0.56 0.64 -37.10
CA ALA A 32 2.01 0.66 -37.21
C ALA A 32 2.67 -0.43 -36.33
N LEU A 33 2.18 -0.64 -35.10
CA LEU A 33 2.69 -1.68 -34.20
C LEU A 33 2.39 -3.09 -34.70
N ALA A 34 1.21 -3.33 -35.32
CA ALA A 34 0.85 -4.60 -35.90
C ALA A 34 1.69 -4.96 -37.15
N ALA A 35 2.32 -3.95 -37.78
CA ALA A 35 3.21 -4.13 -38.92
C ALA A 35 4.69 -4.40 -38.51
N ILE A 36 5.02 -4.33 -37.23
CA ILE A 36 6.37 -4.68 -36.75
C ILE A 36 6.46 -6.20 -36.65
N GLU A 37 7.05 -6.85 -37.64
CA GLU A 37 7.48 -8.24 -37.56
C GLU A 37 8.85 -8.30 -36.90
N GLY A 38 9.03 -9.20 -35.90
CA GLY A 38 10.32 -9.45 -35.27
C GLY A 38 11.35 -9.88 -36.29
N GLY A 39 12.38 -9.11 -36.49
CA GLY A 39 13.47 -9.34 -37.45
C GLY A 39 14.83 -9.02 -36.82
N GLY A 40 15.03 -9.44 -35.58
CA GLY A 40 16.29 -9.23 -34.84
C GLY A 40 17.32 -10.33 -35.10
N ALA A 41 18.57 -10.00 -34.85
CA ALA A 41 19.70 -10.93 -34.97
C ALA A 41 19.86 -11.86 -33.74
N ASP A 42 18.99 -11.74 -32.72
CA ASP A 42 19.05 -12.48 -31.45
C ASP A 42 17.62 -12.77 -30.96
N ALA A 43 17.32 -14.04 -30.69
CA ALA A 43 16.00 -14.52 -30.24
C ALA A 43 15.53 -13.88 -28.92
N LEU A 44 16.44 -13.50 -28.00
CA LEU A 44 16.12 -12.79 -26.77
C LEU A 44 15.71 -11.34 -27.02
N ALA A 45 16.31 -10.68 -28.01
CA ALA A 45 15.95 -9.33 -28.42
C ALA A 45 14.57 -9.32 -29.09
N ASP A 46 14.26 -10.32 -29.90
CA ASP A 46 12.96 -10.49 -30.56
C ASP A 46 11.85 -10.75 -29.53
N GLU A 47 12.07 -11.63 -28.55
CA GLU A 47 11.11 -11.89 -27.47
C GLU A 47 10.83 -10.63 -26.62
N TYR A 48 11.87 -9.82 -26.37
CA TYR A 48 11.71 -8.55 -25.67
C TYR A 48 10.90 -7.53 -26.49
N ILE A 49 11.21 -7.38 -27.78
CA ILE A 49 10.48 -6.48 -28.70
C ILE A 49 9.02 -6.91 -28.80
N ASP A 50 8.74 -8.19 -29.00
CA ASP A 50 7.40 -8.74 -29.06
C ASP A 50 6.61 -8.53 -27.76
N ALA A 51 7.27 -8.63 -26.59
CA ALA A 51 6.65 -8.36 -25.31
C ALA A 51 6.30 -6.89 -25.13
N VAL A 52 7.17 -5.98 -25.58
CA VAL A 52 6.94 -4.52 -25.54
C VAL A 52 5.81 -4.13 -26.50
N VAL A 53 5.85 -4.66 -27.72
CA VAL A 53 4.83 -4.40 -28.75
C VAL A 53 3.46 -4.89 -28.28
N ARG A 54 3.36 -6.14 -27.82
CA ARG A 54 2.09 -6.69 -27.26
C ARG A 54 1.57 -5.86 -26.10
N GLY A 55 2.41 -5.52 -25.12
CA GLY A 55 2.00 -4.69 -23.99
C GLY A 55 1.54 -3.28 -24.40
N THR A 56 2.12 -2.73 -25.47
CA THR A 56 1.68 -1.43 -26.02
C THR A 56 0.36 -1.55 -26.76
N ILE A 57 0.17 -2.63 -27.54
CA ILE A 57 -1.08 -2.93 -28.23
C ILE A 57 -2.22 -3.13 -27.22
N GLU A 58 -2.02 -3.97 -26.20
CA GLU A 58 -3.01 -4.20 -25.14
C GLU A 58 -3.43 -2.88 -24.46
N LYS A 59 -2.47 -2.00 -24.20
CA LYS A 59 -2.73 -0.68 -23.61
C LYS A 59 -3.53 0.23 -24.55
N LEU A 60 -3.20 0.27 -25.81
CA LEU A 60 -3.85 1.12 -26.82
C LEU A 60 -5.20 0.56 -27.30
N GLN A 61 -5.46 -0.75 -27.15
CA GLN A 61 -6.76 -1.37 -27.43
C GLN A 61 -7.80 -1.06 -26.36
N GLN A 62 -7.39 -0.61 -25.16
CA GLN A 62 -8.32 -0.10 -24.18
C GLN A 62 -8.99 1.17 -24.75
N GLU A 63 -10.23 1.40 -24.36
CA GLU A 63 -10.92 2.62 -24.77
C GLU A 63 -10.10 3.86 -24.40
N LEU A 64 -9.96 4.83 -25.34
CA LEU A 64 -9.29 6.08 -25.06
C LEU A 64 -10.08 6.84 -24.02
N VAL A 65 -9.65 6.77 -22.77
CA VAL A 65 -10.29 7.46 -21.65
C VAL A 65 -9.63 8.82 -21.48
N VAL A 66 -10.30 9.87 -21.96
CA VAL A 66 -10.02 11.24 -21.59
C VAL A 66 -11.09 11.64 -20.59
N PHE A 67 -10.68 12.09 -19.41
CA PHE A 67 -11.60 12.39 -18.32
C PHE A 67 -11.61 13.84 -17.91
N GLY A 68 -10.74 14.67 -18.52
CA GLY A 68 -10.71 16.08 -18.21
C GLY A 68 -9.81 16.89 -19.12
N ARG A 69 -9.79 18.19 -18.85
CA ARG A 69 -9.01 19.19 -19.56
C ARG A 69 -8.60 20.30 -18.59
N ILE A 70 -7.42 20.84 -18.78
CA ILE A 70 -6.96 22.07 -18.14
C ILE A 70 -6.58 23.07 -19.23
N ASP A 71 -6.90 24.34 -19.01
CA ASP A 71 -6.59 25.43 -19.91
C ASP A 71 -5.58 26.36 -19.23
N ASP A 72 -4.45 26.56 -19.88
CA ASP A 72 -3.54 27.67 -19.68
C ASP A 72 -3.72 28.66 -20.87
N ASP A 73 -2.71 28.80 -21.70
CA ASP A 73 -2.82 29.54 -22.98
C ASP A 73 -3.51 28.68 -24.06
N GLN A 74 -3.65 27.39 -23.85
CA GLN A 74 -4.30 26.45 -24.76
C GLN A 74 -4.96 25.27 -23.98
N PRO A 75 -5.89 24.53 -24.62
CA PRO A 75 -6.57 23.42 -23.97
C PRO A 75 -5.71 22.15 -23.97
N TRP A 76 -5.40 21.61 -22.77
CA TRP A 76 -4.68 20.36 -22.55
C TRP A 76 -5.62 19.27 -22.04
N ARG A 77 -5.86 18.24 -22.82
CA ARG A 77 -6.70 17.09 -22.44
C ARG A 77 -5.94 16.12 -21.60
N ILE A 78 -6.53 15.69 -20.50
CA ILE A 78 -5.93 14.75 -19.54
C ILE A 78 -6.63 13.41 -19.69
N GLY A 79 -5.86 12.37 -19.88
CA GLY A 79 -6.37 11.02 -20.07
C GLY A 79 -5.55 9.95 -19.36
N LEU A 80 -6.01 8.71 -19.49
CA LEU A 80 -5.40 7.55 -18.85
C LEU A 80 -3.96 7.30 -19.36
N TYR A 81 -3.68 7.67 -20.60
CA TYR A 81 -2.35 7.60 -21.21
C TYR A 81 -2.16 8.73 -22.21
N GLY A 82 -0.90 9.10 -22.45
CA GLY A 82 -0.52 10.14 -23.40
C GLY A 82 -0.65 9.69 -24.86
N ILE A 83 -1.18 10.56 -25.70
CA ILE A 83 -1.29 10.36 -27.14
C ILE A 83 -0.66 11.57 -27.84
N ASP A 84 0.29 11.27 -28.70
CA ASP A 84 0.95 12.24 -29.58
C ASP A 84 0.76 11.84 -31.05
N ARG A 85 0.75 12.84 -31.93
CA ARG A 85 0.75 12.66 -33.39
C ARG A 85 1.56 13.77 -34.04
N ASP A 86 2.54 13.39 -34.83
CA ASP A 86 3.40 14.33 -35.59
C ASP A 86 4.07 15.41 -34.72
N GLY A 87 4.36 15.09 -33.44
CA GLY A 87 4.94 16.00 -32.47
C GLY A 87 3.93 16.88 -31.72
N GLU A 88 2.64 16.81 -32.05
CA GLU A 88 1.56 17.45 -31.30
C GLU A 88 1.06 16.52 -30.19
N GLN A 89 1.05 16.99 -28.93
CA GLN A 89 0.48 16.27 -27.80
C GLN A 89 -1.04 16.43 -27.81
N LEU A 90 -1.77 15.36 -28.17
CA LEU A 90 -3.23 15.36 -28.25
C LEU A 90 -3.90 15.06 -26.91
N VAL A 91 -3.29 14.16 -26.11
CA VAL A 91 -3.74 13.81 -24.75
C VAL A 91 -2.54 13.69 -23.85
N VAL A 92 -2.55 14.36 -22.72
CA VAL A 92 -1.53 14.28 -21.67
C VAL A 92 -1.87 13.13 -20.73
N ASP A 93 -0.87 12.29 -20.44
CA ASP A 93 -1.00 11.23 -19.43
C ASP A 93 -1.20 11.82 -18.03
N TRP A 94 -2.17 11.34 -17.28
CA TRP A 94 -2.48 11.82 -15.93
C TRP A 94 -1.28 11.75 -14.97
N ARG A 95 -0.34 10.84 -15.22
CA ARG A 95 0.87 10.66 -14.42
C ARG A 95 1.94 11.70 -14.71
N ALA A 96 1.86 12.40 -15.84
CA ALA A 96 2.81 13.46 -16.16
C ALA A 96 2.79 14.56 -15.08
N PRO A 97 3.95 15.17 -14.76
CA PRO A 97 4.02 16.25 -13.77
C PRO A 97 3.05 17.40 -14.06
N PHE A 98 2.92 17.78 -15.32
CA PHE A 98 2.01 18.84 -15.78
C PHE A 98 0.53 18.54 -15.47
N ALA A 99 0.11 17.28 -15.64
CA ALA A 99 -1.26 16.86 -15.35
C ALA A 99 -1.63 17.01 -13.85
N GLY A 100 -0.66 17.19 -12.95
CA GLY A 100 -0.90 17.50 -11.54
C GLY A 100 -1.74 18.77 -11.33
N GLY A 101 -1.69 19.70 -12.26
CA GLY A 101 -2.57 20.89 -12.25
C GLY A 101 -4.06 20.54 -12.27
N PHE A 102 -4.45 19.50 -13.01
CA PHE A 102 -5.83 19.01 -13.05
C PHE A 102 -6.39 18.63 -11.67
N TYR A 103 -5.55 18.09 -10.78
CA TYR A 103 -5.97 17.65 -9.46
C TYR A 103 -5.82 18.71 -8.38
N ARG A 104 -4.76 19.53 -8.45
CA ARG A 104 -4.34 20.43 -7.37
C ARG A 104 -4.72 21.88 -7.55
N ALA A 105 -4.92 22.34 -8.78
CA ALA A 105 -5.35 23.71 -9.00
C ALA A 105 -6.71 23.95 -8.35
N GLY A 106 -6.86 25.09 -7.71
CA GLY A 106 -8.08 25.52 -7.06
C GLY A 106 -8.24 27.05 -7.13
N PHE A 107 -9.33 27.57 -6.59
CA PHE A 107 -9.61 29.00 -6.64
C PHE A 107 -8.59 29.83 -5.85
N ASP A 108 -8.03 29.26 -4.76
CA ASP A 108 -7.00 29.93 -3.95
C ASP A 108 -5.60 29.85 -4.58
N ASP A 109 -5.33 28.79 -5.35
CA ASP A 109 -4.09 28.59 -6.11
C ASP A 109 -4.40 27.98 -7.49
N PRO A 110 -4.63 28.81 -8.50
CA PRO A 110 -4.91 28.33 -9.87
C PRO A 110 -3.73 27.65 -10.55
N MET A 111 -2.53 27.70 -9.99
CA MET A 111 -1.31 27.11 -10.57
C MET A 111 -1.01 27.57 -12.01
N GLY A 112 -1.41 28.80 -12.37
CA GLY A 112 -1.28 29.35 -13.73
C GLY A 112 -2.33 28.87 -14.73
N LEU A 113 -3.34 28.10 -14.28
CA LEU A 113 -4.43 27.65 -15.13
C LEU A 113 -5.61 28.62 -15.09
N ALA A 114 -6.26 28.83 -16.25
CA ALA A 114 -7.46 29.65 -16.37
C ALA A 114 -8.72 28.80 -16.00
N ARG A 115 -8.73 27.55 -16.42
CA ARG A 115 -9.92 26.69 -16.34
C ARG A 115 -9.57 25.22 -16.09
N ARG A 116 -10.45 24.53 -15.36
CA ARG A 116 -10.50 23.07 -15.28
C ARG A 116 -11.85 22.57 -15.77
N VAL A 117 -11.83 21.55 -16.65
CA VAL A 117 -13.03 20.88 -17.15
C VAL A 117 -12.94 19.41 -16.82
N SER A 118 -13.93 18.84 -16.16
CA SER A 118 -14.06 17.41 -15.92
C SER A 118 -15.20 16.84 -16.76
N TYR A 119 -14.97 15.67 -17.39
CA TYR A 119 -15.98 14.96 -18.17
C TYR A 119 -16.73 13.99 -17.27
N VAL A 120 -18.02 14.26 -17.00
CA VAL A 120 -18.83 13.50 -16.05
C VAL A 120 -19.49 12.32 -16.76
N GLY A 121 -18.71 11.29 -17.08
CA GLY A 121 -19.15 10.08 -17.77
C GLY A 121 -19.26 10.20 -19.28
N SER A 122 -19.45 11.40 -19.84
CA SER A 122 -19.41 11.68 -21.26
C SER A 122 -18.92 13.09 -21.53
N ILE A 123 -18.54 13.38 -22.78
CA ILE A 123 -18.16 14.71 -23.21
C ILE A 123 -19.35 15.70 -23.24
N ASP A 124 -20.54 15.19 -23.19
CA ASP A 124 -21.76 16.00 -23.22
C ASP A 124 -22.20 16.46 -21.83
N ASP A 125 -21.60 15.90 -20.77
CA ASP A 125 -21.84 16.25 -19.37
C ASP A 125 -20.55 16.76 -18.75
N LEU A 126 -20.41 18.09 -18.69
CA LEU A 126 -19.20 18.77 -18.26
C LEU A 126 -19.39 19.43 -16.89
N PHE A 127 -18.36 19.31 -16.06
CA PHE A 127 -18.17 20.14 -14.87
C PHE A 127 -17.02 21.12 -15.15
N VAL A 128 -17.33 22.40 -15.16
CA VAL A 128 -16.39 23.46 -15.53
C VAL A 128 -16.15 24.37 -14.34
N GLU A 129 -14.88 24.61 -14.05
CA GLU A 129 -14.40 25.50 -13.00
C GLU A 129 -13.52 26.60 -13.64
N GLU A 130 -13.99 27.85 -13.62
CA GLU A 130 -13.20 29.01 -14.00
C GLU A 130 -12.34 29.43 -12.81
N LEU A 131 -11.08 29.00 -12.80
CA LEU A 131 -10.20 29.11 -11.64
C LEU A 131 -9.87 30.56 -11.25
N ALA A 132 -9.87 31.46 -12.21
CA ALA A 132 -9.60 32.88 -11.97
C ALA A 132 -10.79 33.65 -11.38
N THR A 133 -12.03 33.25 -11.69
CA THR A 133 -13.25 33.93 -11.26
C THR A 133 -14.01 33.25 -10.14
N GLY A 134 -13.73 31.96 -9.92
CA GLY A 134 -14.45 31.11 -8.95
C GLY A 134 -15.81 30.64 -9.46
N GLU A 135 -16.12 30.85 -10.74
CA GLU A 135 -17.39 30.43 -11.33
C GLU A 135 -17.38 28.92 -11.61
N VAL A 136 -18.49 28.24 -11.30
CA VAL A 136 -18.64 26.79 -11.46
C VAL A 136 -19.91 26.49 -12.25
N THR A 137 -19.81 25.63 -13.25
CA THR A 137 -20.94 25.18 -14.06
C THR A 137 -20.97 23.66 -14.18
N GLY A 138 -22.16 23.04 -14.08
CA GLY A 138 -22.37 21.59 -14.17
C GLY A 138 -22.39 20.88 -12.82
N SER A 139 -22.48 19.55 -12.87
CA SER A 139 -22.55 18.70 -11.67
C SER A 139 -21.17 18.15 -11.34
N SER A 140 -20.78 18.15 -10.06
CA SER A 140 -19.49 17.64 -9.60
C SER A 140 -19.25 16.20 -10.07
N PRO A 141 -18.08 15.89 -10.69
CA PRO A 141 -17.72 14.55 -11.14
C PRO A 141 -17.72 13.53 -9.99
N LEU A 142 -17.23 13.95 -8.83
CA LEU A 142 -17.20 13.11 -7.63
C LEU A 142 -18.61 12.69 -7.20
N LEU A 143 -19.54 13.62 -7.11
CA LEU A 143 -20.92 13.33 -6.75
C LEU A 143 -21.63 12.48 -7.82
N GLY A 144 -21.35 12.74 -9.10
CA GLY A 144 -21.85 11.94 -10.22
C GLY A 144 -21.36 10.51 -10.21
N GLU A 145 -20.08 10.27 -9.89
CA GLU A 145 -19.50 8.93 -9.77
C GLU A 145 -20.05 8.19 -8.55
N LEU A 146 -20.11 8.84 -7.40
CA LEU A 146 -20.69 8.27 -6.18
C LEU A 146 -22.17 7.89 -6.34
N ALA A 147 -22.93 8.63 -7.18
CA ALA A 147 -24.32 8.30 -7.48
C ALA A 147 -24.45 7.11 -8.45
N ARG A 148 -23.46 6.87 -9.33
CA ARG A 148 -23.46 5.79 -10.34
C ARG A 148 -22.88 4.48 -9.83
N SER A 149 -22.02 4.51 -8.81
CA SER A 149 -21.33 3.31 -8.31
C SER A 149 -22.29 2.41 -7.52
N ARG A 150 -23.20 1.74 -8.24
CA ARG A 150 -24.08 0.66 -7.72
C ARG A 150 -23.49 -0.74 -7.94
N GLY A 151 -22.20 -0.83 -8.25
CA GLY A 151 -21.51 -2.10 -8.53
C GLY A 151 -20.17 -2.21 -7.83
N THR A 152 -19.69 -3.42 -7.65
CA THR A 152 -18.41 -3.79 -7.03
C THR A 152 -17.19 -3.39 -7.86
N GLU A 153 -17.35 -2.75 -9.03
CA GLU A 153 -16.28 -2.35 -9.91
C GLU A 153 -15.94 -0.87 -9.72
N MET A 154 -14.72 -0.61 -9.28
CA MET A 154 -14.13 0.72 -9.21
C MET A 154 -13.72 1.15 -10.62
N ARG A 155 -14.63 1.81 -11.36
CA ARG A 155 -14.31 2.40 -12.66
C ARG A 155 -13.63 3.74 -12.46
N ALA A 156 -12.49 3.92 -13.14
CA ALA A 156 -11.79 5.18 -13.38
C ALA A 156 -11.62 6.12 -12.15
N ALA A 157 -11.15 5.57 -11.02
CA ALA A 157 -10.80 6.38 -9.84
C ALA A 157 -9.79 7.51 -10.14
N VAL A 158 -9.16 7.49 -11.32
CA VAL A 158 -8.22 8.52 -11.76
C VAL A 158 -8.87 9.90 -11.91
N ALA A 159 -10.10 9.96 -12.41
CA ALA A 159 -10.79 11.24 -12.63
C ALA A 159 -11.25 11.92 -11.32
N THR A 160 -11.39 11.13 -10.25
CA THR A 160 -11.93 11.59 -8.94
C THR A 160 -10.87 11.70 -7.86
N LEU A 161 -9.60 11.55 -8.21
CA LEU A 161 -8.48 11.74 -7.28
C LEU A 161 -8.50 13.19 -6.76
N GLN A 162 -8.55 13.33 -5.43
CA GLN A 162 -8.61 14.65 -4.81
C GLN A 162 -7.21 15.25 -4.63
N SER A 163 -7.13 16.57 -4.47
CA SER A 163 -5.86 17.30 -4.34
C SER A 163 -4.95 16.76 -3.24
N GLU A 164 -5.50 16.45 -2.06
CA GLU A 164 -4.76 15.85 -0.95
C GLU A 164 -4.19 14.48 -1.29
N GLN A 165 -4.98 13.66 -2.03
CA GLN A 165 -4.58 12.34 -2.49
C GLN A 165 -3.48 12.42 -3.55
N ASP A 166 -3.62 13.33 -4.53
CA ASP A 166 -2.63 13.54 -5.59
C ASP A 166 -1.28 13.98 -5.02
N ALA A 167 -1.28 14.83 -4.00
CA ALA A 167 -0.05 15.24 -3.31
C ALA A 167 0.72 14.04 -2.72
N LEU A 168 0.01 13.07 -2.13
CA LEU A 168 0.60 11.85 -1.58
C LEU A 168 1.08 10.89 -2.68
N VAL A 169 0.33 10.77 -3.77
CA VAL A 169 0.70 9.96 -4.95
C VAL A 169 2.03 10.43 -5.54
N ARG A 170 2.27 11.75 -5.60
CA ARG A 170 3.44 12.36 -6.27
C ARG A 170 4.66 12.55 -5.37
N LEU A 171 4.69 12.03 -4.16
CA LEU A 171 5.89 12.05 -3.32
C LEU A 171 7.06 11.32 -4.01
N PRO A 172 8.33 11.71 -3.74
CA PRO A 172 9.52 11.08 -4.34
C PRO A 172 9.55 9.56 -4.18
N PRO A 173 10.19 8.81 -5.10
CA PRO A 173 10.19 7.35 -5.10
C PRO A 173 10.92 6.71 -3.90
N ASP A 174 11.89 7.41 -3.33
CA ASP A 174 12.64 7.00 -2.14
C ASP A 174 11.97 7.44 -0.82
N ALA A 175 10.87 8.21 -0.90
CA ALA A 175 10.12 8.62 0.27
C ALA A 175 9.45 7.41 0.95
N THR A 176 9.55 7.37 2.27
CA THR A 176 8.74 6.49 3.10
C THR A 176 7.44 7.22 3.46
N LEU A 177 6.31 6.67 3.01
CA LEU A 177 4.98 7.17 3.32
C LEU A 177 4.25 6.19 4.23
N VAL A 178 3.77 6.66 5.38
CA VAL A 178 2.81 5.94 6.22
C VAL A 178 1.50 6.71 6.20
N LEU A 179 0.48 6.12 5.59
CA LEU A 179 -0.82 6.75 5.36
C LEU A 179 -1.88 6.09 6.23
N ARG A 180 -2.38 6.84 7.20
CA ARG A 180 -3.53 6.48 8.03
C ARG A 180 -4.80 7.08 7.44
N GLY A 181 -5.87 6.34 7.47
CA GLY A 181 -7.16 6.88 7.07
C GLY A 181 -8.27 5.95 7.51
N GLY A 182 -9.45 6.49 7.72
CA GLY A 182 -10.61 5.69 8.05
C GLY A 182 -11.22 4.97 6.84
N PRO A 183 -12.31 4.25 7.03
CA PRO A 183 -13.04 3.59 5.95
C PRO A 183 -13.56 4.61 4.94
N GLY A 184 -13.58 4.25 3.66
CA GLY A 184 -14.09 5.11 2.58
C GLY A 184 -13.24 6.33 2.20
N THR A 185 -12.03 6.51 2.77
CA THR A 185 -11.15 7.66 2.48
C THR A 185 -10.29 7.47 1.21
N GLY A 186 -10.27 6.29 0.61
CA GLY A 186 -9.52 6.04 -0.62
C GLY A 186 -8.05 5.64 -0.43
N LYS A 187 -7.63 5.17 0.74
CA LYS A 187 -6.25 4.74 1.04
C LYS A 187 -5.64 3.81 0.01
N THR A 188 -6.34 2.71 -0.30
CA THR A 188 -5.92 1.73 -1.31
C THR A 188 -5.77 2.37 -2.68
N VAL A 189 -6.68 3.30 -3.03
CA VAL A 189 -6.63 4.08 -4.28
C VAL A 189 -5.33 4.87 -4.34
N VAL A 190 -4.97 5.60 -3.29
CA VAL A 190 -3.70 6.35 -3.22
C VAL A 190 -2.51 5.42 -3.40
N GLY A 191 -2.49 4.27 -2.73
CA GLY A 191 -1.42 3.27 -2.87
C GLY A 191 -1.25 2.79 -4.31
N LEU A 192 -2.34 2.41 -4.98
CA LEU A 192 -2.30 1.90 -6.36
C LEU A 192 -1.96 2.99 -7.38
N HIS A 193 -2.51 4.21 -7.23
CA HIS A 193 -2.14 5.35 -8.06
C HIS A 193 -0.66 5.70 -7.92
N ARG A 194 -0.13 5.65 -6.68
CA ARG A 194 1.29 5.86 -6.43
C ARG A 194 2.15 4.80 -7.14
N ALA A 195 1.74 3.54 -7.12
CA ALA A 195 2.42 2.47 -7.85
C ALA A 195 2.53 2.80 -9.35
N ALA A 196 1.41 3.17 -9.97
CA ALA A 196 1.35 3.51 -11.40
C ALA A 196 2.15 4.80 -11.71
N TRP A 197 2.07 5.80 -10.83
CA TRP A 197 2.81 7.06 -10.99
C TRP A 197 4.32 6.84 -10.91
N LEU A 198 4.80 6.01 -9.96
CA LEU A 198 6.22 5.70 -9.78
C LEU A 198 6.81 5.01 -11.01
N VAL A 199 6.10 4.02 -11.60
CA VAL A 199 6.55 3.35 -12.84
C VAL A 199 6.71 4.34 -13.98
N TYR A 200 5.80 5.31 -14.10
CA TYR A 200 5.82 6.28 -15.17
C TYR A 200 6.94 7.32 -15.01
N ASN A 201 7.15 7.83 -13.79
CA ASN A 201 8.02 8.99 -13.55
C ASN A 201 9.46 8.65 -13.18
N ASP A 202 9.77 7.42 -12.75
CA ASP A 202 11.13 7.03 -12.42
C ASP A 202 11.60 5.87 -13.30
N ARG A 203 12.48 6.17 -14.26
CA ARG A 203 13.04 5.17 -15.19
C ARG A 203 13.82 4.04 -14.50
N ARG A 204 14.21 4.21 -13.21
CA ARG A 204 14.86 3.18 -12.41
C ARG A 204 13.85 2.18 -11.84
N LEU A 205 12.57 2.55 -11.81
CA LEU A 205 11.47 1.78 -11.26
C LEU A 205 10.62 1.20 -12.40
N THR A 206 11.08 0.11 -12.97
CA THR A 206 10.23 -0.68 -13.87
C THR A 206 9.10 -1.36 -13.07
N ALA A 207 8.03 -1.79 -13.73
CA ALA A 207 6.91 -2.49 -13.10
C ALA A 207 7.35 -3.72 -12.28
N GLY A 208 8.38 -4.45 -12.73
CA GLY A 208 8.97 -5.57 -11.98
C GLY A 208 9.82 -5.16 -10.76
N ARG A 209 10.03 -3.86 -10.53
CA ARG A 209 10.73 -3.32 -9.37
C ARG A 209 9.79 -2.72 -8.33
N ILE A 210 8.49 -2.68 -8.59
CA ILE A 210 7.45 -2.25 -7.65
C ILE A 210 6.69 -3.47 -7.16
N LEU A 211 6.53 -3.56 -5.85
CA LEU A 211 5.82 -4.64 -5.17
C LEU A 211 4.57 -4.09 -4.46
N VAL A 212 3.40 -4.63 -4.77
CA VAL A 212 2.16 -4.42 -4.00
C VAL A 212 1.91 -5.64 -3.12
N LEU A 213 1.85 -5.41 -1.82
CA LEU A 213 1.53 -6.41 -0.81
C LEU A 213 0.13 -6.18 -0.27
N GLY A 214 -0.69 -7.23 -0.32
CA GLY A 214 -2.04 -7.18 0.20
C GLY A 214 -2.34 -8.29 1.22
N PRO A 215 -3.47 -8.17 1.94
CA PRO A 215 -3.83 -9.08 3.02
C PRO A 215 -4.29 -10.46 2.51
N SER A 216 -4.79 -10.56 1.27
CA SER A 216 -5.46 -11.77 0.78
C SER A 216 -5.47 -11.89 -0.74
N ASP A 217 -5.75 -13.11 -1.24
CA ASP A 217 -5.95 -13.36 -2.68
C ASP A 217 -7.15 -12.60 -3.26
N ARG A 218 -8.17 -12.32 -2.45
CA ARG A 218 -9.30 -11.47 -2.86
C ARG A 218 -8.83 -10.06 -3.18
N PHE A 219 -7.99 -9.51 -2.31
CA PHE A 219 -7.37 -8.20 -2.53
C PHE A 219 -6.51 -8.20 -3.79
N LEU A 220 -5.70 -9.24 -4.01
CA LEU A 220 -4.86 -9.32 -5.22
C LEU A 220 -5.70 -9.37 -6.50
N ARG A 221 -6.85 -10.07 -6.50
CA ARG A 221 -7.77 -10.03 -7.65
C ARG A 221 -8.32 -8.63 -7.91
N PHE A 222 -8.68 -7.90 -6.86
CA PHE A 222 -9.09 -6.50 -6.97
C PHE A 222 -7.97 -5.63 -7.56
N VAL A 223 -6.75 -5.71 -7.04
CA VAL A 223 -5.58 -4.97 -7.54
C VAL A 223 -5.30 -5.30 -9.01
N SER A 224 -5.39 -6.59 -9.39
CA SER A 224 -5.19 -7.06 -10.77
C SER A 224 -6.22 -6.48 -11.74
N ALA A 225 -7.42 -6.17 -11.28
CA ALA A 225 -8.45 -5.51 -12.08
C ALA A 225 -8.24 -3.98 -12.16
N VAL A 226 -7.74 -3.35 -11.09
CA VAL A 226 -7.58 -1.89 -11.00
C VAL A 226 -6.31 -1.40 -11.70
N LEU A 227 -5.16 -2.04 -11.52
CA LEU A 227 -3.88 -1.55 -12.07
C LEU A 227 -3.90 -1.34 -13.59
N PRO A 228 -4.51 -2.21 -14.42
CA PRO A 228 -4.66 -1.94 -15.85
C PRO A 228 -5.43 -0.64 -16.14
N THR A 229 -6.46 -0.33 -15.35
CA THR A 229 -7.24 0.93 -15.50
C THR A 229 -6.44 2.18 -15.13
N LEU A 230 -5.29 2.01 -14.48
CA LEU A 230 -4.33 3.08 -14.16
C LEU A 230 -3.19 3.15 -15.18
N GLY A 231 -3.22 2.32 -16.21
CA GLY A 231 -2.21 2.24 -17.26
C GLY A 231 -1.03 1.32 -16.93
N GLU A 232 -1.12 0.46 -15.88
CA GLU A 232 -0.04 -0.43 -15.46
C GLU A 232 -0.55 -1.85 -15.14
N ALA A 233 -0.23 -2.83 -15.98
CA ALA A 233 -0.67 -4.21 -15.80
C ALA A 233 0.40 -5.16 -15.22
N ARG A 234 1.66 -4.73 -15.12
CA ARG A 234 2.82 -5.61 -14.84
C ARG A 234 3.46 -5.39 -13.46
N ILE A 235 2.82 -4.65 -12.57
CA ILE A 235 3.30 -4.44 -11.21
C ILE A 235 3.20 -5.76 -10.43
N LEU A 236 4.27 -6.11 -9.70
CA LEU A 236 4.31 -7.33 -8.91
C LEU A 236 3.33 -7.26 -7.75
N GLN A 237 2.58 -8.34 -7.54
CA GLN A 237 1.56 -8.44 -6.51
C GLN A 237 1.70 -9.75 -5.75
N THR A 238 1.65 -9.69 -4.42
CA THR A 238 1.73 -10.90 -3.59
C THR A 238 1.13 -10.67 -2.21
N THR A 239 0.99 -11.73 -1.44
CA THR A 239 0.67 -11.68 0.00
C THR A 239 1.94 -11.92 0.82
N PHE A 240 1.89 -11.61 2.13
CA PHE A 240 3.00 -11.91 3.03
C PHE A 240 3.30 -13.40 3.11
N ASP A 241 2.27 -14.24 3.14
CA ASP A 241 2.45 -15.70 3.20
C ASP A 241 3.15 -16.26 1.96
N ARG A 242 2.89 -15.69 0.79
CA ARG A 242 3.61 -16.07 -0.44
C ARG A 242 5.04 -15.53 -0.47
N LEU A 243 5.26 -14.33 0.08
CA LEU A 243 6.57 -13.68 0.07
C LEU A 243 7.54 -14.31 1.09
N LEU A 244 7.07 -14.58 2.30
CA LEU A 244 7.90 -15.00 3.44
C LEU A 244 7.60 -16.43 3.89
N GLY A 245 6.40 -16.94 3.65
CA GLY A 245 5.82 -18.11 4.25
C GLY A 245 4.81 -17.75 5.36
N PRO A 246 4.04 -18.73 5.85
CA PRO A 246 3.03 -18.49 6.88
C PRO A 246 3.65 -17.95 8.17
N SER A 247 2.89 -17.10 8.84
CA SER A 247 3.28 -16.51 10.13
C SER A 247 2.40 -17.05 11.26
N THR A 248 2.99 -17.13 12.46
CA THR A 248 2.30 -17.54 13.68
C THR A 248 2.34 -16.43 14.72
N ALA A 249 1.39 -16.42 15.65
CA ALA A 249 1.40 -15.45 16.74
C ALA A 249 2.72 -15.48 17.52
N ALA A 250 3.17 -16.68 17.88
CA ALA A 250 4.42 -16.86 18.63
C ALA A 250 5.67 -16.44 17.83
N GLY A 251 5.71 -16.72 16.52
CA GLY A 251 6.84 -16.34 15.66
C GLY A 251 6.87 -14.84 15.32
N SER A 252 5.71 -14.19 15.38
CA SER A 252 5.57 -12.75 15.10
C SER A 252 5.78 -11.84 16.32
N ASP A 253 6.00 -12.43 17.51
CA ASP A 253 6.18 -11.66 18.74
C ASP A 253 7.46 -10.80 18.68
N PRO A 254 7.38 -9.50 19.04
CA PRO A 254 8.53 -8.60 18.98
C PRO A 254 9.67 -8.98 19.94
N ALA A 255 9.41 -9.76 20.99
CA ALA A 255 10.44 -10.24 21.93
C ALA A 255 11.53 -11.08 21.25
N TRP A 256 11.26 -11.61 20.05
CA TRP A 256 12.26 -12.29 19.24
C TRP A 256 13.45 -11.40 18.88
N LEU A 257 13.28 -10.10 18.71
CA LEU A 257 14.39 -9.21 18.35
C LEU A 257 15.45 -9.19 19.44
N ASP A 258 15.06 -9.00 20.70
CA ASP A 258 15.95 -9.01 21.84
C ASP A 258 16.55 -10.41 22.08
N ALA A 259 15.74 -11.45 21.88
CA ALA A 259 16.21 -12.82 22.00
C ALA A 259 17.27 -13.16 20.94
N LEU A 260 17.10 -12.71 19.70
CA LEU A 260 18.08 -12.88 18.63
C LEU A 260 19.36 -12.09 18.89
N ASP A 261 19.28 -10.90 19.47
CA ASP A 261 20.46 -10.13 19.88
C ASP A 261 21.27 -10.89 20.95
N ARG A 262 20.59 -11.41 21.98
CA ARG A 262 21.22 -12.25 23.01
C ARG A 262 21.75 -13.57 22.44
N PHE A 263 21.04 -14.16 21.47
CA PHE A 263 21.49 -15.36 20.80
C PHE A 263 22.80 -15.12 20.04
N GLU A 264 22.87 -14.06 19.23
CA GLU A 264 24.11 -13.67 18.53
C GLU A 264 25.25 -13.41 19.51
N ALA A 265 25.00 -12.69 20.59
CA ALA A 265 26.00 -12.43 21.62
C ALA A 265 26.50 -13.73 22.28
N SER A 266 25.59 -14.70 22.52
CA SER A 266 25.95 -16.00 23.11
C SER A 266 26.80 -16.90 22.23
N LEU A 267 26.85 -16.61 20.92
CA LEU A 267 27.71 -17.34 19.97
C LEU A 267 29.17 -16.89 19.99
N LEU A 268 29.45 -15.72 20.56
CA LEU A 268 30.79 -15.16 20.65
C LEU A 268 31.44 -15.61 21.96
N ALA A 269 32.58 -16.27 21.85
CA ALA A 269 33.38 -16.70 22.99
C ALA A 269 34.86 -16.33 22.79
N PRO A 270 35.22 -15.04 22.97
CA PRO A 270 36.59 -14.61 22.81
C PRO A 270 37.53 -15.42 23.71
N ALA A 271 38.59 -15.98 23.11
CA ALA A 271 39.61 -16.75 23.78
C ALA A 271 40.93 -16.60 23.01
N GLU A 272 42.01 -16.98 23.61
CA GLU A 272 43.32 -17.07 22.96
C GLU A 272 43.25 -17.96 21.71
N LEU A 273 43.82 -17.48 20.60
CA LEU A 273 43.89 -18.25 19.35
C LEU A 273 45.35 -18.67 19.04
N ARG A 274 45.52 -19.89 18.51
CA ARG A 274 46.77 -20.35 17.93
C ARG A 274 46.58 -20.60 16.44
N VAL A 275 47.41 -19.92 15.65
CA VAL A 275 47.45 -20.02 14.18
C VAL A 275 48.85 -20.42 13.78
N GLY A 276 49.10 -21.70 13.53
CA GLY A 276 50.46 -22.25 13.37
C GLY A 276 51.27 -22.02 14.63
N LEU A 277 52.39 -21.32 14.51
CA LEU A 277 53.24 -20.97 15.65
C LEU A 277 52.88 -19.66 16.33
N THR A 278 51.98 -18.89 15.74
CA THR A 278 51.55 -17.60 16.28
C THR A 278 50.45 -17.73 17.31
N ARG A 279 50.68 -17.11 18.48
CA ARG A 279 49.72 -17.00 19.57
C ARG A 279 49.10 -15.60 19.56
N ILE A 280 47.78 -15.50 19.40
CA ILE A 280 47.01 -14.27 19.45
C ILE A 280 46.35 -14.19 20.83
N ARG A 281 46.64 -13.14 21.59
CA ARG A 281 46.11 -12.97 22.94
C ARG A 281 44.61 -12.78 22.95
N GLU A 282 43.92 -13.25 23.97
CA GLU A 282 42.47 -13.10 24.16
C GLU A 282 42.05 -11.62 24.03
N ALA A 283 42.80 -10.68 24.59
CA ALA A 283 42.49 -9.26 24.51
C ALA A 283 42.44 -8.73 23.05
N ASP A 284 43.37 -9.20 22.19
CA ASP A 284 43.42 -8.83 20.77
C ASP A 284 42.22 -9.46 20.01
N VAL A 285 41.86 -10.68 20.36
CA VAL A 285 40.69 -11.39 19.83
C VAL A 285 39.40 -10.70 20.25
N ALA A 286 39.26 -10.33 21.52
CA ALA A 286 38.08 -9.64 22.05
C ALA A 286 37.90 -8.26 21.38
N ALA A 287 38.98 -7.47 21.25
CA ALA A 287 38.93 -6.17 20.60
C ALA A 287 38.54 -6.27 19.09
N ALA A 288 39.02 -7.30 18.40
CA ALA A 288 38.65 -7.55 17.02
C ALA A 288 37.18 -8.00 16.90
N ALA A 289 36.68 -8.82 17.83
CA ALA A 289 35.29 -9.27 17.89
C ALA A 289 34.35 -8.09 18.15
N GLU A 290 34.63 -7.23 19.12
CA GLU A 290 33.86 -6.03 19.43
C GLU A 290 33.76 -5.10 18.22
N ARG A 291 34.90 -4.83 17.54
CA ARG A 291 34.97 -3.98 16.37
C ARG A 291 34.17 -4.53 15.17
N ALA A 292 34.08 -5.85 15.04
CA ALA A 292 33.29 -6.51 13.99
C ALA A 292 31.79 -6.60 14.34
N SER A 293 31.45 -6.87 15.61
CA SER A 293 30.08 -6.97 16.10
C SER A 293 29.29 -5.67 15.96
N GLY A 294 29.91 -4.52 16.16
CA GLY A 294 29.27 -3.21 16.03
C GLY A 294 28.90 -2.82 14.59
N ARG A 295 29.17 -3.65 13.57
CA ARG A 295 28.83 -3.36 12.17
C ARG A 295 27.43 -3.83 11.81
N ALA A 296 26.67 -2.98 11.12
CA ALA A 296 25.32 -3.29 10.63
C ALA A 296 25.35 -4.15 9.36
N ILE A 297 26.06 -5.29 9.41
CA ILE A 297 26.17 -6.28 8.33
C ILE A 297 25.89 -7.69 8.87
N PRO A 298 25.54 -8.67 8.00
CA PRO A 298 25.24 -10.02 8.43
C PRO A 298 26.38 -10.70 9.18
N TRP A 299 26.04 -11.64 10.07
CA TRP A 299 26.98 -12.45 10.87
C TRP A 299 28.14 -13.02 10.04
N ARG A 300 27.81 -13.57 8.86
CA ARG A 300 28.80 -14.10 7.92
C ARG A 300 29.85 -13.07 7.51
N ASP A 301 29.43 -11.83 7.27
CA ASP A 301 30.32 -10.79 6.82
C ASP A 301 31.03 -10.10 7.99
N ARG A 302 30.39 -9.97 9.16
CA ARG A 302 31.05 -9.56 10.41
C ARG A 302 32.20 -10.51 10.75
N ARG A 303 31.97 -11.84 10.58
CA ARG A 303 33.00 -12.86 10.79
C ARG A 303 34.20 -12.71 9.83
N LYS A 304 33.95 -12.36 8.56
CA LYS A 304 35.03 -12.06 7.60
C LYS A 304 35.83 -10.82 8.04
N VAL A 305 35.16 -9.78 8.51
CA VAL A 305 35.83 -8.58 9.04
C VAL A 305 36.70 -8.94 10.23
N PHE A 306 36.16 -9.68 11.20
CA PHE A 306 36.89 -10.15 12.38
C PHE A 306 38.16 -10.91 12.01
N THR A 307 38.05 -11.92 11.15
CA THR A 307 39.20 -12.74 10.73
C THR A 307 40.24 -11.92 9.92
N SER A 308 39.78 -10.98 9.11
CA SER A 308 40.68 -10.10 8.33
C SER A 308 41.42 -9.09 9.21
N VAL A 309 40.79 -8.56 10.26
CA VAL A 309 41.42 -7.67 11.23
C VAL A 309 42.56 -8.39 11.96
N LEU A 310 42.29 -9.58 12.48
CA LEU A 310 43.31 -10.38 13.17
C LEU A 310 44.43 -10.82 12.23
N ALA A 311 44.11 -11.29 11.04
CA ALA A 311 45.08 -11.71 10.05
C ALA A 311 46.07 -10.58 9.70
N ARG A 312 45.54 -9.38 9.46
CA ARG A 312 46.36 -8.18 9.15
C ARG A 312 47.22 -7.78 10.34
N ALA A 313 46.67 -7.78 11.55
CA ALA A 313 47.39 -7.34 12.74
C ALA A 313 48.58 -8.26 13.09
N HIS A 314 48.49 -9.54 12.73
CA HIS A 314 49.50 -10.55 13.07
C HIS A 314 50.29 -11.10 11.85
N GLY A 315 50.10 -10.52 10.66
CA GLY A 315 50.80 -10.95 9.44
C GLY A 315 50.46 -12.37 8.99
N LEU A 316 49.19 -12.82 9.22
CA LEU A 316 48.73 -14.17 8.98
C LEU A 316 47.80 -14.24 7.76
N ALA A 317 47.64 -15.43 7.17
CA ALA A 317 46.63 -15.67 6.15
C ALA A 317 45.22 -15.69 6.77
N ALA A 318 44.26 -14.95 6.19
CA ALA A 318 42.90 -14.84 6.70
C ALA A 318 42.18 -16.21 6.77
N GLY A 319 42.48 -17.14 5.86
CA GLY A 319 41.98 -18.51 5.85
C GLY A 319 42.38 -19.32 7.08
N ASP A 320 43.64 -19.18 7.52
CA ASP A 320 44.14 -19.92 8.69
C ASP A 320 43.57 -19.35 10.00
N VAL A 321 43.49 -18.01 10.11
CA VAL A 321 42.78 -17.35 11.21
C VAL A 321 41.30 -17.79 11.25
N SER A 322 40.65 -17.87 10.09
CA SER A 322 39.24 -18.31 10.02
C SER A 322 39.04 -19.75 10.46
N LYS A 323 40.00 -20.64 10.21
CA LYS A 323 39.96 -22.04 10.72
C LYS A 323 40.15 -22.10 12.23
N ALA A 324 41.15 -21.37 12.74
CA ALA A 324 41.46 -21.36 14.18
C ALA A 324 40.33 -20.71 15.01
N ALA A 325 39.65 -19.71 14.45
CA ALA A 325 38.60 -18.95 15.14
C ALA A 325 37.20 -19.59 15.12
N ARG A 326 37.07 -20.91 14.80
CA ARG A 326 35.76 -21.56 14.71
C ARG A 326 34.99 -21.59 16.04
N ASP A 327 35.71 -21.74 17.13
CA ASP A 327 35.11 -21.83 18.47
C ASP A 327 34.83 -20.43 19.06
N VAL A 328 35.60 -19.44 18.65
CA VAL A 328 35.47 -18.02 19.08
C VAL A 328 34.34 -17.33 18.34
N TRP A 329 34.25 -17.54 17.05
CA TRP A 329 33.23 -16.98 16.16
C TRP A 329 32.78 -18.05 15.18
N PRO A 330 31.79 -18.90 15.55
CA PRO A 330 31.39 -20.03 14.73
C PRO A 330 30.77 -19.58 13.41
N PRO A 331 31.04 -20.28 12.30
CA PRO A 331 30.25 -20.12 11.10
C PRO A 331 28.82 -20.58 11.40
N MET A 332 27.84 -19.69 11.15
CA MET A 332 26.43 -19.97 11.43
C MET A 332 25.59 -19.63 10.20
N SER A 333 24.79 -20.59 9.73
CA SER A 333 23.75 -20.36 8.74
C SER A 333 22.41 -20.10 9.42
N ALA A 334 21.48 -19.47 8.69
CA ALA A 334 20.12 -19.26 9.16
C ALA A 334 19.44 -20.58 9.56
N ALA A 335 19.61 -21.65 8.77
CA ALA A 335 19.08 -22.96 9.06
C ALA A 335 19.66 -23.56 10.35
N ALA A 336 20.97 -23.36 10.61
CA ALA A 336 21.61 -23.82 11.83
C ALA A 336 21.13 -23.02 13.06
N ALA A 337 20.97 -21.71 12.92
CA ALA A 337 20.41 -20.86 13.95
C ALA A 337 18.96 -21.26 14.29
N MET A 338 18.10 -21.43 13.29
CA MET A 338 16.71 -21.88 13.49
C MET A 338 16.60 -23.24 14.18
N ARG A 339 17.51 -24.19 13.87
CA ARG A 339 17.54 -25.48 14.60
C ARG A 339 17.85 -25.30 16.08
N ARG A 340 18.78 -24.41 16.45
CA ARG A 340 19.11 -24.10 17.84
C ARG A 340 17.95 -23.42 18.57
N LEU A 341 17.26 -22.50 17.90
CA LEU A 341 16.10 -21.76 18.41
C LEU A 341 14.83 -22.64 18.59
N ARG A 342 14.91 -23.94 18.36
CA ARG A 342 13.87 -24.91 18.74
C ARG A 342 14.00 -25.42 20.19
N SER A 343 15.10 -25.12 20.85
CA SER A 343 15.34 -25.60 22.22
C SER A 343 14.63 -24.72 23.26
N PRO A 344 13.61 -25.24 23.99
CA PRO A 344 12.91 -24.44 25.01
C PRO A 344 13.82 -23.96 26.13
N SER A 345 14.86 -24.71 26.47
CA SER A 345 15.84 -24.32 27.49
C SER A 345 16.66 -23.11 27.02
N LEU A 346 17.12 -23.13 25.77
CA LEU A 346 17.81 -22.00 25.18
C LEU A 346 16.88 -20.74 25.12
N LEU A 347 15.65 -20.91 24.66
CA LEU A 347 14.70 -19.80 24.55
C LEU A 347 14.42 -19.12 25.90
N ARG A 348 14.32 -19.90 26.98
CA ARG A 348 14.23 -19.35 28.35
C ARG A 348 15.47 -18.57 28.73
N THR A 349 16.65 -19.07 28.43
CA THR A 349 17.92 -18.37 28.70
C THR A 349 18.01 -17.07 27.89
N LEU A 350 17.45 -17.05 26.68
CA LEU A 350 17.35 -15.85 25.83
C LEU A 350 16.25 -14.87 26.28
N GLY A 351 15.46 -15.24 27.30
CA GLY A 351 14.46 -14.38 27.93
C GLY A 351 13.17 -14.20 27.12
N LEU A 352 12.79 -15.18 26.27
CA LEU A 352 11.47 -15.14 25.65
C LEU A 352 10.37 -15.40 26.69
N PRO A 353 9.18 -14.77 26.52
CA PRO A 353 8.00 -15.04 27.34
C PRO A 353 7.57 -16.53 27.25
N THR A 354 7.02 -17.05 28.34
CA THR A 354 6.67 -18.48 28.46
C THR A 354 5.60 -18.90 27.45
N ASP A 355 4.62 -18.05 27.20
CA ASP A 355 3.55 -18.26 26.23
C ASP A 355 4.09 -18.27 24.79
N VAL A 356 5.02 -17.36 24.46
CA VAL A 356 5.73 -17.34 23.16
C VAL A 356 6.53 -18.63 22.98
N ILE A 357 7.25 -19.09 24.01
CA ILE A 357 7.99 -20.38 23.96
C ILE A 357 7.04 -21.54 23.74
N ALA A 358 5.91 -21.59 24.44
CA ALA A 358 4.93 -22.66 24.29
C ALA A 358 4.34 -22.68 22.87
N GLY A 359 3.89 -21.53 22.36
CA GLY A 359 3.35 -21.40 21.00
C GLY A 359 4.39 -21.75 19.92
N TRP A 360 5.63 -21.28 20.06
CA TRP A 360 6.73 -21.59 19.15
C TRP A 360 7.08 -23.07 19.14
N THR A 361 7.10 -23.71 20.31
CA THR A 361 7.42 -25.15 20.42
C THR A 361 6.35 -26.02 19.77
N ALA A 362 5.08 -25.60 19.85
CA ALA A 362 3.96 -26.30 19.23
C ALA A 362 3.97 -26.21 17.70
N ALA A 363 4.35 -25.03 17.14
CA ALA A 363 4.41 -24.79 15.71
C ALA A 363 5.67 -23.99 15.33
N PRO A 364 6.85 -24.62 15.24
CA PRO A 364 8.14 -23.95 15.05
C PRO A 364 8.38 -23.59 13.58
N ALA A 365 7.41 -22.95 12.93
CA ALA A 365 7.47 -22.50 11.55
C ALA A 365 6.88 -21.10 11.46
N ASP A 366 7.71 -20.12 11.13
CA ASP A 366 7.29 -18.73 10.89
C ASP A 366 8.18 -18.09 9.83
N GLY A 367 7.54 -17.58 8.77
CA GLY A 367 8.24 -17.02 7.63
C GLY A 367 8.93 -15.70 7.94
N ALA A 368 8.32 -14.84 8.74
CA ALA A 368 8.88 -13.54 9.09
C ALA A 368 10.06 -13.69 10.05
N LEU A 369 9.98 -14.60 11.02
CA LEU A 369 11.10 -14.92 11.91
C LEU A 369 12.26 -15.55 11.13
N LEU A 370 11.98 -16.51 10.24
CA LEU A 370 13.01 -17.11 9.38
C LEU A 370 13.72 -16.04 8.53
N ASP A 371 12.95 -15.08 8.01
CA ASP A 371 13.50 -13.95 7.25
C ASP A 371 14.42 -13.05 8.09
N GLU A 372 14.02 -12.74 9.33
CA GLU A 372 14.84 -11.97 10.27
C GLU A 372 16.14 -12.71 10.56
N VAL A 373 16.06 -14.01 10.81
CA VAL A 373 17.25 -14.86 11.06
C VAL A 373 18.14 -14.91 9.79
N ARG A 374 17.57 -15.06 8.59
CA ARG A 374 18.35 -15.00 7.34
C ARG A 374 19.04 -13.65 7.18
N ALA A 375 18.34 -12.57 7.42
CA ALA A 375 18.90 -11.23 7.32
C ALA A 375 20.09 -11.03 8.26
N ARG A 376 19.99 -11.52 9.50
CA ARG A 376 21.05 -11.41 10.51
C ARG A 376 22.27 -12.27 10.21
N PHE A 377 22.07 -13.47 9.73
CA PHE A 377 23.17 -14.45 9.55
C PHE A 377 23.74 -14.47 8.13
N GLU A 378 22.94 -14.32 7.11
CA GLU A 378 23.32 -14.51 5.70
C GLU A 378 23.16 -13.25 4.85
N GLY A 379 22.30 -12.33 5.27
CA GLY A 379 21.88 -11.17 4.52
C GLY A 379 20.72 -11.46 3.56
N VAL A 380 19.93 -10.44 3.31
CA VAL A 380 18.83 -10.44 2.33
C VAL A 380 19.03 -9.25 1.40
N PRO A 381 19.11 -9.46 0.09
CA PRO A 381 19.31 -8.37 -0.85
C PRO A 381 18.06 -7.50 -0.97
N ALA A 382 18.24 -6.21 -1.19
CA ALA A 382 17.18 -5.33 -1.65
C ALA A 382 16.78 -5.73 -3.07
N THR A 383 15.50 -6.07 -3.27
CA THR A 383 15.00 -6.59 -4.55
C THR A 383 14.14 -5.56 -5.26
N TYR A 384 13.39 -4.75 -4.49
CA TYR A 384 12.40 -3.82 -5.02
C TYR A 384 12.88 -2.38 -4.89
N GLY A 385 12.54 -1.56 -5.86
CA GLY A 385 12.76 -0.12 -5.78
C GLY A 385 11.74 0.56 -4.88
N HIS A 386 10.49 0.04 -4.87
CA HIS A 386 9.45 0.52 -3.97
C HIS A 386 8.48 -0.62 -3.59
N ALA A 387 8.06 -0.64 -2.34
CA ALA A 387 7.01 -1.55 -1.86
C ALA A 387 5.81 -0.75 -1.36
N ILE A 388 4.61 -1.22 -1.70
CA ILE A 388 3.34 -0.68 -1.22
C ILE A 388 2.63 -1.77 -0.45
N VAL A 389 2.25 -1.50 0.78
CA VAL A 389 1.59 -2.45 1.67
C VAL A 389 0.23 -1.92 2.04
N ASP A 390 -0.82 -2.63 1.67
CA ASP A 390 -2.18 -2.34 2.12
C ASP A 390 -2.54 -3.12 3.39
N GLU A 391 -3.49 -2.61 4.16
CA GLU A 391 -3.86 -3.12 5.50
C GLU A 391 -2.65 -3.23 6.44
N ALA A 392 -1.72 -2.27 6.33
CA ALA A 392 -0.43 -2.32 7.00
C ALA A 392 -0.51 -2.23 8.54
N GLN A 393 -1.66 -1.86 9.12
CA GLN A 393 -1.88 -1.92 10.56
C GLN A 393 -1.77 -3.34 11.14
N ASP A 394 -1.96 -4.37 10.30
CA ASP A 394 -1.89 -5.77 10.71
C ASP A 394 -0.47 -6.36 10.65
N LEU A 395 0.50 -5.61 10.11
CA LEU A 395 1.89 -6.06 10.05
C LEU A 395 2.47 -6.30 11.44
N SER A 396 3.12 -7.43 11.62
CA SER A 396 4.05 -7.61 12.73
C SER A 396 5.33 -6.79 12.52
N LEU A 397 6.05 -6.52 13.59
CA LEU A 397 7.35 -5.82 13.52
C LEU A 397 8.35 -6.57 12.61
N LEU A 398 8.36 -7.90 12.64
CA LEU A 398 9.24 -8.71 11.80
C LEU A 398 8.87 -8.63 10.32
N GLN A 399 7.56 -8.60 9.99
CA GLN A 399 7.09 -8.39 8.62
C GLN A 399 7.45 -7.00 8.09
N LEU A 400 7.28 -5.95 8.91
CA LEU A 400 7.70 -4.60 8.55
C LEU A 400 9.20 -4.55 8.22
N ARG A 401 10.04 -5.13 9.07
CA ARG A 401 11.49 -5.21 8.85
C ARG A 401 11.84 -6.01 7.59
N ALA A 402 11.10 -7.08 7.29
CA ALA A 402 11.30 -7.89 6.09
C ALA A 402 11.04 -7.11 4.80
N VAL A 403 10.00 -6.28 4.75
CA VAL A 403 9.71 -5.41 3.60
C VAL A 403 10.72 -4.27 3.50
N GLN A 404 11.03 -3.61 4.63
CA GLN A 404 11.99 -2.52 4.69
C GLN A 404 13.38 -2.93 4.15
N ARG A 405 13.83 -4.15 4.44
CA ARG A 405 15.12 -4.68 3.93
C ARG A 405 15.11 -4.90 2.41
N ARG A 406 13.95 -5.17 1.83
CA ARG A 406 13.80 -5.55 0.42
C ARG A 406 13.50 -4.39 -0.51
N SER A 407 13.11 -3.24 0.03
CA SER A 407 12.70 -2.09 -0.77
C SER A 407 13.50 -0.83 -0.42
N THR A 408 13.75 0.01 -1.42
CA THR A 408 14.43 1.30 -1.22
C THR A 408 13.43 2.36 -0.75
N GLY A 409 12.23 2.38 -1.32
CA GLY A 409 11.11 3.22 -0.90
C GLY A 409 9.97 2.37 -0.35
N LEU A 410 9.14 2.94 0.52
CA LEU A 410 8.06 2.23 1.21
C LEU A 410 6.81 3.09 1.35
N THR A 411 5.68 2.52 1.01
CA THR A 411 4.36 3.11 1.26
C THR A 411 3.53 2.12 2.06
N LEU A 412 3.13 2.50 3.26
CA LEU A 412 2.21 1.75 4.11
C LEU A 412 0.87 2.46 4.13
N VAL A 413 -0.20 1.76 3.81
CA VAL A 413 -1.56 2.30 3.90
C VAL A 413 -2.43 1.41 4.78
N GLY A 414 -3.33 2.00 5.57
CA GLY A 414 -4.21 1.22 6.43
C GLY A 414 -5.02 2.07 7.42
N ASP A 415 -5.69 1.38 8.35
CA ASP A 415 -6.59 1.94 9.34
C ASP A 415 -6.37 1.28 10.70
N ASP A 416 -5.83 2.04 11.65
CA ASP A 416 -5.54 1.53 13.00
C ASP A 416 -6.80 1.08 13.75
N ALA A 417 -7.96 1.67 13.46
CA ALA A 417 -9.24 1.26 14.03
C ALA A 417 -9.73 -0.12 13.54
N GLN A 418 -9.19 -0.60 12.41
CA GLN A 418 -9.52 -1.89 11.83
C GLN A 418 -8.37 -2.92 11.99
N ARG A 419 -7.54 -2.75 13.01
CA ARG A 419 -6.44 -3.66 13.29
C ARG A 419 -6.97 -5.01 13.77
N SER A 420 -6.66 -6.07 13.02
CA SER A 420 -6.99 -7.44 13.34
C SER A 420 -5.79 -8.16 13.98
N GLY A 421 -6.02 -8.80 15.11
CA GLY A 421 -5.00 -9.62 15.76
C GLY A 421 -4.08 -8.88 16.76
N ALA A 422 -3.59 -9.65 17.73
CA ALA A 422 -2.81 -9.15 18.86
C ALA A 422 -1.42 -8.64 18.48
N HIS A 423 -0.87 -9.06 17.34
CA HIS A 423 0.52 -8.78 16.93
C HIS A 423 0.63 -7.72 15.83
N GLY A 424 -0.48 -7.17 15.33
CA GLY A 424 -0.47 -6.03 14.44
C GLY A 424 0.20 -4.83 15.11
N LEU A 425 1.24 -4.29 14.46
CA LEU A 425 2.03 -3.20 15.01
C LEU A 425 1.21 -1.91 15.12
N GLY A 426 0.29 -1.69 14.18
CA GLY A 426 -0.39 -0.42 13.97
C GLY A 426 0.49 0.59 13.23
N LEU A 427 -0.15 1.50 12.51
CA LEU A 427 0.56 2.45 11.64
C LEU A 427 1.32 3.54 12.41
N ARG A 428 0.82 3.99 13.57
CA ARG A 428 1.57 4.95 14.40
C ARG A 428 2.90 4.37 14.87
N ARG A 429 2.89 3.12 15.32
CA ARG A 429 4.13 2.44 15.75
C ARG A 429 5.02 2.11 14.56
N ALA A 430 4.44 1.71 13.41
CA ALA A 430 5.19 1.50 12.19
C ALA A 430 5.89 2.78 11.73
N ALA A 431 5.21 3.92 11.74
CA ALA A 431 5.78 5.24 11.43
C ALA A 431 6.95 5.60 12.36
N ALA A 432 6.77 5.39 13.68
CA ALA A 432 7.83 5.61 14.66
C ALA A 432 9.06 4.71 14.41
N GLN A 433 8.87 3.44 14.07
CA GLN A 433 9.95 2.51 13.70
C GLN A 433 10.69 2.94 12.41
N LEU A 434 9.98 3.57 11.48
CA LEU A 434 10.53 4.06 10.23
C LEU A 434 11.11 5.49 10.34
N GLY A 435 10.93 6.16 11.48
CA GLY A 435 11.41 7.52 11.71
C GLY A 435 10.67 8.59 10.91
N VAL A 436 9.40 8.36 10.57
CA VAL A 436 8.56 9.30 9.80
C VAL A 436 7.29 9.67 10.56
N ALA A 437 6.71 10.83 10.23
CA ALA A 437 5.37 11.17 10.69
C ALA A 437 4.33 10.52 9.77
N PRO A 438 3.23 9.94 10.30
CA PRO A 438 2.16 9.44 9.47
C PRO A 438 1.37 10.60 8.86
N ALA A 439 1.02 10.46 7.58
CA ALA A 439 -0.01 11.28 6.94
C ALA A 439 -1.40 10.74 7.28
N GLU A 440 -2.40 11.61 7.36
CA GLU A 440 -3.78 11.22 7.67
C GLU A 440 -4.73 11.65 6.57
N MET A 441 -5.67 10.76 6.21
CA MET A 441 -6.78 11.03 5.30
C MET A 441 -8.08 10.98 6.09
N ALA A 442 -8.71 12.16 6.25
CA ALA A 442 -9.93 12.34 7.03
C ALA A 442 -11.20 12.29 6.18
N THR A 443 -11.12 12.68 4.91
CA THR A 443 -12.30 12.84 4.04
C THR A 443 -12.84 11.48 3.61
N ALA A 444 -14.06 11.14 4.07
CA ALA A 444 -14.76 9.92 3.69
C ALA A 444 -15.68 10.21 2.49
N TYR A 445 -15.35 9.62 1.35
CA TYR A 445 -16.05 9.86 0.08
C TYR A 445 -17.25 8.93 -0.12
N ARG A 446 -17.22 7.74 0.46
CA ARG A 446 -18.23 6.70 0.22
C ARG A 446 -19.38 6.70 1.19
N MET A 447 -19.07 6.76 2.48
CA MET A 447 -20.09 6.71 3.51
C MET A 447 -20.83 8.04 3.65
N SER A 448 -22.03 7.99 4.17
CA SER A 448 -22.79 9.18 4.52
C SER A 448 -22.13 9.95 5.67
N ALA A 449 -22.38 11.26 5.73
CA ALA A 449 -21.87 12.10 6.81
C ALA A 449 -22.36 11.60 8.18
N GLU A 450 -23.62 11.14 8.25
CA GLU A 450 -24.26 10.64 9.47
C GLU A 450 -23.58 9.36 9.99
N ILE A 451 -23.15 8.46 9.08
CA ILE A 451 -22.36 7.26 9.46
C ILE A 451 -20.97 7.66 9.94
N ALA A 452 -20.30 8.60 9.25
CA ALA A 452 -18.99 9.10 9.67
C ALA A 452 -19.03 9.71 11.06
N ASP A 453 -20.06 10.54 11.35
CA ASP A 453 -20.26 11.14 12.67
C ASP A 453 -20.51 10.10 13.76
N TRP A 454 -21.30 9.08 13.47
CA TRP A 454 -21.54 7.97 14.38
C TRP A 454 -20.26 7.20 14.69
N LEU A 455 -19.47 6.88 13.66
CA LEU A 455 -18.17 6.19 13.82
C LEU A 455 -17.20 7.02 14.66
N ASN A 456 -17.13 8.33 14.45
CA ASN A 456 -16.31 9.23 15.26
C ASN A 456 -16.74 9.21 16.74
N ALA A 457 -18.05 9.30 16.99
CA ALA A 457 -18.61 9.27 18.33
C ALA A 457 -18.36 7.91 19.03
N HIS A 458 -18.51 6.80 18.28
CA HIS A 458 -18.26 5.45 18.78
C HIS A 458 -16.78 5.26 19.12
N ALA A 459 -15.88 5.67 18.22
CA ALA A 459 -14.43 5.60 18.44
C ALA A 459 -13.99 6.42 19.66
N ALA A 460 -14.50 7.65 19.80
CA ALA A 460 -14.19 8.52 20.94
C ALA A 460 -14.70 7.91 22.26
N ARG A 461 -15.93 7.37 22.28
CA ARG A 461 -16.54 6.74 23.47
C ARG A 461 -15.74 5.55 23.99
N HIS A 462 -15.15 4.78 23.08
CA HIS A 462 -14.46 3.54 23.40
C HIS A 462 -12.92 3.61 23.33
N GLY A 463 -12.35 4.79 23.07
CA GLY A 463 -10.90 4.99 22.99
C GLY A 463 -10.24 4.24 21.82
N ILE A 464 -10.96 4.07 20.71
CA ILE A 464 -10.42 3.45 19.48
C ILE A 464 -9.52 4.46 18.78
N ASP A 465 -8.30 4.06 18.39
CA ASP A 465 -7.35 4.91 17.64
C ASP A 465 -7.78 5.02 16.17
N ALA A 466 -8.82 5.80 15.92
CA ALA A 466 -9.35 6.10 14.60
C ALA A 466 -8.91 7.49 14.12
N VAL A 467 -8.79 7.67 12.80
CA VAL A 467 -8.73 9.00 12.19
C VAL A 467 -10.12 9.60 12.23
N HIS A 468 -10.22 10.88 12.63
CA HIS A 468 -11.51 11.59 12.63
C HIS A 468 -12.01 11.77 11.20
N LEU A 469 -13.20 11.22 10.90
CA LEU A 469 -13.79 11.21 9.58
C LEU A 469 -14.62 12.46 9.31
N VAL A 470 -14.50 12.99 8.10
CA VAL A 470 -15.36 14.06 7.57
C VAL A 470 -16.14 13.47 6.39
N GLY A 471 -17.39 13.15 6.62
CA GLY A 471 -18.28 12.66 5.55
C GLY A 471 -18.72 13.82 4.65
N ILE A 472 -18.50 13.72 3.34
CA ILE A 472 -18.86 14.79 2.39
C ILE A 472 -20.27 14.68 1.84
N ARG A 473 -21.00 13.62 2.18
CA ARG A 473 -22.30 13.29 1.59
C ARG A 473 -23.40 13.21 2.67
N PRO A 474 -24.04 14.32 3.04
CA PRO A 474 -25.18 14.28 3.93
C PRO A 474 -26.38 13.62 3.21
N THR A 475 -26.97 12.61 3.82
CA THR A 475 -28.16 11.91 3.29
C THR A 475 -29.44 12.32 4.01
N GLY A 476 -29.30 12.92 5.19
CA GLY A 476 -30.42 13.22 6.08
C GLY A 476 -30.99 11.96 6.79
N VAL A 477 -30.35 10.79 6.59
CA VAL A 477 -30.77 9.54 7.22
C VAL A 477 -29.90 9.28 8.45
N ALA A 478 -30.43 9.50 9.63
CA ALA A 478 -29.72 9.26 10.88
C ALA A 478 -29.42 7.77 11.08
N VAL A 479 -28.27 7.46 11.68
CA VAL A 479 -27.97 6.10 12.15
C VAL A 479 -28.99 5.71 13.23
N ARG A 480 -29.59 4.53 13.09
CA ARG A 480 -30.56 4.02 14.06
C ARG A 480 -29.88 3.10 15.06
N GLU A 481 -30.01 3.42 16.34
CA GLU A 481 -29.62 2.53 17.44
C GLU A 481 -30.87 1.93 18.05
N LEU A 482 -30.95 0.60 18.08
CA LEU A 482 -32.10 -0.16 18.62
C LEU A 482 -31.60 -0.96 19.83
N VAL A 483 -32.45 -1.10 20.83
CA VAL A 483 -32.21 -2.03 21.94
C VAL A 483 -33.26 -3.14 21.79
N GLY A 484 -32.77 -4.38 21.54
CA GLY A 484 -33.77 -5.38 21.24
C GLY A 484 -33.33 -6.82 21.05
N SER A 485 -34.31 -7.61 20.57
CA SER A 485 -34.21 -9.04 20.33
C SER A 485 -33.88 -9.38 18.88
N ALA A 486 -33.65 -10.67 18.59
CA ALA A 486 -33.45 -11.18 17.22
C ALA A 486 -34.62 -10.82 16.28
N GLU A 487 -35.85 -10.60 16.80
CA GLU A 487 -36.99 -10.16 16.01
C GLU A 487 -36.82 -8.73 15.47
N GLN A 488 -36.36 -7.81 16.30
CA GLN A 488 -36.06 -6.42 15.87
C GLN A 488 -34.90 -6.37 14.87
N HIS A 489 -33.90 -7.21 15.04
CA HIS A 489 -32.82 -7.38 14.08
C HIS A 489 -33.34 -7.88 12.73
N GLY A 490 -34.17 -8.95 12.72
CA GLY A 490 -34.79 -9.46 11.50
C GLY A 490 -35.69 -8.44 10.79
N THR A 491 -36.43 -7.64 11.58
CA THR A 491 -37.30 -6.57 11.05
C THR A 491 -36.44 -5.49 10.37
N ALA A 492 -35.33 -5.07 10.99
CA ALA A 492 -34.44 -4.08 10.42
C ALA A 492 -33.82 -4.56 9.10
N ILE A 493 -33.42 -5.82 9.01
CA ILE A 493 -32.89 -6.40 7.76
C ILE A 493 -33.94 -6.36 6.66
N ALA A 494 -35.16 -6.86 6.93
CA ALA A 494 -36.24 -6.90 5.93
C ALA A 494 -36.64 -5.50 5.43
N GLU A 495 -36.58 -4.50 6.30
CA GLU A 495 -36.81 -3.10 5.95
C GLU A 495 -35.73 -2.54 5.02
N LEU A 496 -34.44 -2.84 5.26
CA LEU A 496 -33.35 -2.40 4.44
C LEU A 496 -33.31 -3.14 3.09
N ASP A 497 -33.54 -4.45 3.06
CA ASP A 497 -33.62 -5.26 1.84
C ASP A 497 -34.69 -4.75 0.87
N GLY A 498 -35.75 -4.16 1.39
CA GLY A 498 -36.81 -3.52 0.58
C GLY A 498 -36.35 -2.21 -0.11
N ARG A 499 -35.24 -1.61 0.33
CA ARG A 499 -34.78 -0.29 -0.14
C ARG A 499 -33.43 -0.34 -0.84
N TRP A 500 -32.55 -1.24 -0.46
CA TRP A 500 -31.16 -1.31 -0.93
C TRP A 500 -30.87 -2.62 -1.64
N ALA A 501 -29.98 -2.56 -2.65
CA ALA A 501 -29.65 -3.74 -3.46
C ALA A 501 -28.64 -4.68 -2.76
N ASN A 502 -27.79 -4.12 -1.87
CA ASN A 502 -26.72 -4.86 -1.21
C ASN A 502 -26.76 -4.57 0.30
N VAL A 503 -27.42 -5.43 1.05
CA VAL A 503 -27.57 -5.31 2.50
C VAL A 503 -26.80 -6.42 3.21
N ALA A 504 -26.14 -6.11 4.31
CA ALA A 504 -25.47 -7.08 5.16
C ALA A 504 -26.02 -7.05 6.58
N SER A 505 -26.09 -8.24 7.17
CA SER A 505 -26.24 -8.44 8.60
C SER A 505 -24.90 -8.93 9.15
N ILE A 506 -24.33 -8.21 10.11
CA ILE A 506 -22.99 -8.50 10.64
C ILE A 506 -23.06 -8.66 12.15
N GLY A 507 -22.61 -9.80 12.66
CA GLY A 507 -22.57 -10.14 14.07
C GLY A 507 -21.16 -10.51 14.59
N ALA A 508 -21.10 -10.99 15.82
CA ALA A 508 -19.84 -11.30 16.50
C ALA A 508 -19.00 -12.38 15.78
N ASP A 509 -19.67 -13.38 15.17
CA ASP A 509 -18.98 -14.54 14.59
C ASP A 509 -18.31 -14.22 13.24
N ASP A 510 -18.77 -13.19 12.54
CA ASP A 510 -18.35 -12.92 11.17
C ASP A 510 -17.83 -11.48 10.91
N ALA A 511 -17.87 -10.60 11.91
CA ALA A 511 -17.49 -9.19 11.75
C ALA A 511 -16.15 -9.00 11.01
N TRP A 512 -15.12 -9.73 11.42
CA TRP A 512 -13.80 -9.62 10.82
C TRP A 512 -13.71 -10.23 9.41
N SER A 513 -14.63 -11.10 9.02
CA SER A 513 -14.70 -11.68 7.67
C SER A 513 -15.18 -10.65 6.63
N HIS A 514 -15.88 -9.61 7.07
CA HIS A 514 -16.36 -8.51 6.23
C HIS A 514 -15.31 -7.41 6.01
N LYS A 515 -14.11 -7.56 6.55
CA LYS A 515 -13.02 -6.59 6.34
C LYS A 515 -12.71 -6.42 4.84
N GLY A 516 -12.70 -5.16 4.37
CA GLY A 516 -12.49 -4.82 2.96
C GLY A 516 -13.71 -5.04 2.05
N VAL A 517 -14.89 -5.38 2.61
CA VAL A 517 -16.16 -5.44 1.87
C VAL A 517 -17.00 -4.21 2.21
N GLU A 518 -17.85 -3.78 1.29
CA GLU A 518 -18.76 -2.64 1.49
C GLU A 518 -20.15 -3.00 1.02
N TYR A 519 -21.14 -2.41 1.68
CA TYR A 519 -22.57 -2.65 1.45
C TYR A 519 -23.31 -1.31 1.37
N ASP A 520 -24.44 -1.29 0.67
CA ASP A 520 -25.31 -0.11 0.62
C ASP A 520 -25.84 0.20 2.03
N ALA A 521 -26.29 -0.85 2.73
CA ALA A 521 -26.77 -0.74 4.10
C ALA A 521 -26.29 -1.91 4.97
N VAL A 522 -26.15 -1.66 6.27
CA VAL A 522 -25.69 -2.67 7.24
C VAL A 522 -26.58 -2.67 8.48
N VAL A 523 -26.95 -3.85 8.94
CA VAL A 523 -27.48 -4.09 10.29
C VAL A 523 -26.39 -4.76 11.11
N VAL A 524 -25.94 -4.10 12.17
CA VAL A 524 -24.94 -4.63 13.10
C VAL A 524 -25.67 -5.24 14.30
N ASP A 525 -25.47 -6.54 14.55
CA ASP A 525 -25.85 -7.17 15.81
C ASP A 525 -24.68 -7.05 16.79
N ALA A 526 -24.76 -6.07 17.68
CA ALA A 526 -23.68 -5.77 18.63
C ALA A 526 -23.60 -6.77 19.80
N ALA A 527 -24.46 -7.77 19.86
CA ALA A 527 -24.43 -8.78 20.92
C ALA A 527 -23.13 -9.60 20.87
N GLY A 528 -22.38 -9.59 21.98
CA GLY A 528 -21.10 -10.31 22.08
C GLY A 528 -19.93 -9.68 21.31
N MET A 529 -20.11 -8.54 20.65
CA MET A 529 -19.06 -7.82 19.95
C MET A 529 -18.26 -6.91 20.88
N ASP A 530 -16.94 -6.87 20.70
CA ASP A 530 -16.13 -5.80 21.28
C ASP A 530 -16.32 -4.49 20.48
N PRO A 531 -15.99 -3.32 21.07
CA PRO A 531 -16.19 -2.04 20.40
C PRO A 531 -15.45 -1.90 19.05
N ALA A 532 -14.30 -2.54 18.87
CA ALA A 532 -13.55 -2.48 17.62
C ALA A 532 -14.25 -3.30 16.52
N ALA A 533 -14.83 -4.45 16.86
CA ALA A 533 -15.63 -5.25 15.96
C ALA A 533 -16.91 -4.50 15.53
N VAL A 534 -17.58 -3.80 16.45
CA VAL A 534 -18.75 -2.94 16.14
C VAL A 534 -18.34 -1.81 15.19
N TYR A 535 -17.20 -1.14 15.46
CA TYR A 535 -16.67 -0.11 14.58
C TYR A 535 -16.39 -0.66 13.15
N LEU A 536 -15.76 -1.82 13.08
CA LEU A 536 -15.47 -2.47 11.79
C LEU A 536 -16.77 -2.78 11.04
N ALA A 537 -17.73 -3.43 11.68
CA ALA A 537 -19.01 -3.80 11.07
C ALA A 537 -19.78 -2.57 10.58
N ALA A 538 -19.92 -1.54 11.43
CA ALA A 538 -20.59 -0.29 11.09
C ALA A 538 -19.92 0.44 9.92
N SER A 539 -18.59 0.38 9.85
CA SER A 539 -17.81 1.02 8.78
C SER A 539 -18.00 0.38 7.38
N ARG A 540 -18.72 -0.72 7.29
CA ARG A 540 -19.07 -1.38 6.01
C ARG A 540 -20.24 -0.74 5.30
N ALA A 541 -21.07 0.06 6.02
CA ALA A 541 -22.22 0.73 5.48
C ALA A 541 -21.82 1.99 4.68
N ALA A 542 -22.41 2.14 3.49
CA ALA A 542 -22.22 3.32 2.66
C ALA A 542 -23.34 4.36 2.81
N HIS A 543 -24.58 3.92 2.92
CA HIS A 543 -25.76 4.78 2.87
C HIS A 543 -26.60 4.75 4.14
N GLU A 544 -26.82 3.58 4.72
CA GLU A 544 -27.67 3.42 5.89
C GLU A 544 -27.11 2.41 6.89
N LEU A 545 -27.19 2.74 8.17
CA LEU A 545 -26.67 1.93 9.27
C LEU A 545 -27.74 1.77 10.36
N VAL A 546 -27.94 0.52 10.79
CA VAL A 546 -28.72 0.16 11.97
C VAL A 546 -27.82 -0.61 12.91
N VAL A 547 -27.75 -0.22 14.19
CA VAL A 547 -27.02 -0.94 15.23
C VAL A 547 -28.00 -1.44 16.27
N VAL A 548 -28.03 -2.76 16.48
CA VAL A 548 -28.88 -3.42 17.44
C VAL A 548 -28.08 -3.82 18.66
N HIS A 549 -28.34 -3.19 19.78
CA HIS A 549 -27.69 -3.50 21.06
C HIS A 549 -28.47 -4.59 21.80
N PRO A 550 -27.80 -5.47 22.56
CA PRO A 550 -28.51 -6.45 23.37
C PRO A 550 -29.40 -5.76 24.41
N ALA A 551 -30.57 -6.35 24.70
CA ALA A 551 -31.37 -5.95 25.86
C ALA A 551 -30.57 -6.22 27.14
N SER A 552 -30.46 -5.24 28.01
CA SER A 552 -29.73 -5.29 29.29
C SER A 552 -30.33 -6.32 30.27
#